data_506f669ccc7b62b9dcee1817e56adeb6
#
_entry.id   506f669ccc7b62b9dcee1817e56adeb6
#
_cell.length_a   1.000
_cell.length_b   1.000
_cell.length_c   1.000
_cell.angle_alpha   90.00
_cell.angle_beta   90.00
_cell.angle_gamma   90.00
#
_symmetry.space_group_name_H-M   'P 1'
#
loop_
_entity.id
_entity.type
_entity.pdbx_description
1 polymer ?
#
loop_
_entity_poly.entity_id
_entity_poly.type
_entity_poly.pdbx_seq_one_letter_code
_entity_poly.pdbx_strand_id
1 'polypeptide(L)'
;MSSSSLPSSSPSKSSLAVYGWDGGWEAEFARFAGHGLLPGRVVRVDRGLCDVVTAEGVVRADTEFVVPRDPMKVVCTGDWVAVDPEERDPRYVRSLLPRRTSFVRSTSSKRSEGQILAANVDHAVIAVSLAADLDLGRIERFLALAWESGAQPVVVLTKADLVPDAATTAHLVSDVETAAPGVQVLAVSAEQGHGIDVLGALLDGTSVLLGQSGAGKSTLANALLGADVMHVHAVRDVDGKGRHTTTTRNLLVLPTGGVLIDTPGLRGVGLFDAEAGVGQVFSEIEALAQECRFHDCAHDAEPGCAVLAALDDGTLPPRRLDSYRKLLRENQRLAARTDARLRDEMRRVWKMRGAQGRAAMEAKRGRLG
;
A
#
# COMPACT_ATOMS: atom_id res chain seq x y z
N MET A 1 -51.94 26.38 25.59
CA MET A 1 -51.09 25.18 25.73
C MET A 1 -50.70 24.75 24.32
N SER A 2 -49.58 25.28 23.83
CA SER A 2 -49.08 25.00 22.48
C SER A 2 -47.88 24.08 22.64
N SER A 3 -48.07 22.81 22.30
CA SER A 3 -46.99 21.82 22.20
C SER A 3 -46.24 22.02 20.90
N SER A 4 -45.05 22.62 20.98
CA SER A 4 -44.11 22.67 19.87
C SER A 4 -43.42 21.30 19.75
N SER A 5 -43.86 20.53 18.76
CA SER A 5 -43.16 19.34 18.29
C SER A 5 -41.85 19.77 17.62
N LEU A 6 -40.69 19.38 18.20
CA LEU A 6 -39.39 19.46 17.56
C LEU A 6 -39.38 18.56 16.30
N PRO A 7 -38.85 19.02 15.18
CA PRO A 7 -38.71 18.17 14.01
C PRO A 7 -37.66 17.09 14.29
N SER A 8 -38.06 15.83 14.20
CA SER A 8 -37.16 14.68 14.14
C SER A 8 -36.39 14.74 12.81
N SER A 9 -35.22 15.35 12.82
CA SER A 9 -34.31 15.27 11.70
C SER A 9 -33.81 13.83 11.64
N SER A 10 -34.27 13.06 10.66
CA SER A 10 -33.66 11.79 10.27
C SER A 10 -32.19 12.04 10.00
N PRO A 11 -31.26 11.27 10.59
CA PRO A 11 -29.84 11.44 10.34
C PRO A 11 -29.57 11.24 8.84
N SER A 12 -29.01 12.25 8.19
CA SER A 12 -28.86 12.25 6.75
C SER A 12 -27.66 11.37 6.38
N LYS A 13 -27.80 10.54 5.34
CA LYS A 13 -26.69 9.78 4.71
C LYS A 13 -25.49 10.67 4.34
N SER A 14 -25.65 11.99 4.36
CA SER A 14 -24.61 13.00 4.16
C SER A 14 -23.44 12.90 5.15
N SER A 15 -23.63 12.32 6.35
CA SER A 15 -22.55 12.16 7.33
C SER A 15 -21.52 11.11 6.92
N LEU A 16 -21.88 10.08 6.14
CA LEU A 16 -20.96 9.04 5.65
C LEU A 16 -20.19 9.49 4.39
N ALA A 17 -20.66 10.51 3.68
CA ALA A 17 -19.94 11.05 2.51
C ALA A 17 -18.55 11.56 2.88
N VAL A 18 -18.37 12.14 4.08
CA VAL A 18 -17.05 12.56 4.59
C VAL A 18 -16.07 11.39 4.74
N TYR A 19 -16.60 10.18 4.93
CA TYR A 19 -15.85 8.94 5.02
C TYR A 19 -15.75 8.20 3.68
N GLY A 20 -16.16 8.82 2.56
CA GLY A 20 -16.07 8.26 1.22
C GLY A 20 -17.25 7.39 0.79
N TRP A 21 -18.44 7.55 1.41
CA TRP A 21 -19.67 6.93 0.92
C TRP A 21 -20.12 7.56 -0.39
N ASP A 22 -20.26 6.76 -1.43
CA ASP A 22 -20.66 7.17 -2.76
C ASP A 22 -21.82 6.33 -3.32
N GLY A 23 -22.30 6.67 -4.53
CA GLY A 23 -23.37 5.93 -5.20
C GLY A 23 -23.03 4.47 -5.50
N GLY A 24 -21.76 4.13 -5.67
CA GLY A 24 -21.31 2.75 -5.84
C GLY A 24 -21.48 1.94 -4.55
N TRP A 25 -21.12 2.52 -3.39
CA TRP A 25 -21.35 1.89 -2.10
C TRP A 25 -22.84 1.77 -1.77
N GLU A 26 -23.64 2.75 -2.18
CA GLU A 26 -25.10 2.68 -2.04
C GLU A 26 -25.70 1.51 -2.82
N ALA A 27 -25.24 1.30 -4.06
CA ALA A 27 -25.67 0.16 -4.89
C ALA A 27 -25.25 -1.19 -4.28
N GLU A 28 -24.00 -1.30 -3.78
CA GLU A 28 -23.52 -2.51 -3.10
C GLU A 28 -24.30 -2.79 -1.80
N PHE A 29 -24.70 -1.76 -1.08
CA PHE A 29 -25.44 -1.88 0.17
C PHE A 29 -26.92 -2.19 -0.04
N ALA A 30 -27.49 -1.94 -1.21
CA ALA A 30 -28.95 -2.06 -1.47
C ALA A 30 -29.52 -3.44 -1.07
N ARG A 31 -28.75 -4.51 -1.24
CA ARG A 31 -29.12 -5.88 -0.83
C ARG A 31 -29.33 -6.05 0.68
N PHE A 32 -28.75 -5.19 1.50
CA PHE A 32 -28.85 -5.22 2.97
C PHE A 32 -29.90 -4.27 3.51
N ALA A 33 -30.25 -3.23 2.76
CA ALA A 33 -31.23 -2.22 3.16
C ALA A 33 -32.62 -2.82 3.45
N GLY A 34 -33.03 -3.84 2.67
CA GLY A 34 -34.30 -4.57 2.86
C GLY A 34 -34.37 -5.37 4.16
N HIS A 35 -33.25 -5.60 4.84
CA HIS A 35 -33.16 -6.28 6.14
C HIS A 35 -33.06 -5.31 7.32
N GLY A 36 -33.23 -4.01 7.09
CA GLY A 36 -33.12 -2.97 8.10
C GLY A 36 -31.71 -2.70 8.63
N LEU A 37 -30.66 -3.28 8.01
CA LEU A 37 -29.29 -3.05 8.44
C LEU A 37 -28.82 -1.63 8.12
N LEU A 38 -27.85 -1.12 8.90
CA LEU A 38 -27.27 0.20 8.74
C LEU A 38 -25.92 0.11 8.01
N PRO A 39 -25.64 0.99 7.03
CA PRO A 39 -24.32 1.10 6.45
C PRO A 39 -23.38 1.77 7.44
N GLY A 40 -22.11 1.30 7.46
CA GLY A 40 -21.11 1.90 8.31
C GLY A 40 -19.69 1.66 7.78
N ARG A 41 -18.77 2.54 8.17
CA ARG A 41 -17.35 2.39 7.85
C ARG A 41 -16.53 2.05 9.10
N VAL A 42 -15.71 1.02 9.01
CA VAL A 42 -14.82 0.60 10.10
C VAL A 42 -13.70 1.62 10.23
N VAL A 43 -13.66 2.34 11.34
CA VAL A 43 -12.63 3.36 11.61
C VAL A 43 -11.52 2.85 12.52
N ARG A 44 -11.76 1.76 13.25
CA ARG A 44 -10.79 1.13 14.14
C ARG A 44 -11.13 -0.32 14.38
N VAL A 45 -10.11 -1.18 14.51
CA VAL A 45 -10.27 -2.60 14.85
C VAL A 45 -9.44 -2.94 16.08
N ASP A 46 -10.02 -3.70 17.02
CA ASP A 46 -9.39 -4.14 18.24
C ASP A 46 -9.95 -5.50 18.71
N ARG A 47 -9.15 -6.57 18.62
CA ARG A 47 -9.40 -7.92 19.18
C ARG A 47 -10.84 -8.46 19.02
N GLY A 48 -11.35 -8.50 17.79
CA GLY A 48 -12.70 -9.01 17.51
C GLY A 48 -13.82 -7.98 17.63
N LEU A 49 -13.50 -6.77 18.07
CA LEU A 49 -14.39 -5.61 18.10
C LEU A 49 -13.90 -4.57 17.11
N CYS A 50 -14.81 -3.74 16.62
CA CYS A 50 -14.45 -2.59 15.79
C CYS A 50 -15.31 -1.37 16.14
N ASP A 51 -14.77 -0.18 15.91
CA ASP A 51 -15.52 1.06 15.93
C ASP A 51 -15.99 1.34 14.51
N VAL A 52 -17.27 1.55 14.34
CA VAL A 52 -17.93 1.77 13.04
C VAL A 52 -18.62 3.11 13.05
N VAL A 53 -18.30 3.97 12.09
CA VAL A 53 -19.06 5.20 11.83
C VAL A 53 -20.28 4.86 11.00
N THR A 54 -21.45 5.19 11.52
CA THR A 54 -22.74 5.10 10.84
C THR A 54 -23.35 6.50 10.66
N ALA A 55 -24.47 6.60 9.98
CA ALA A 55 -25.22 7.87 9.90
C ALA A 55 -25.68 8.38 11.28
N GLU A 56 -25.80 7.50 12.28
CA GLU A 56 -26.22 7.80 13.65
C GLU A 56 -25.06 8.20 14.57
N GLY A 57 -23.81 8.02 14.12
CA GLY A 57 -22.59 8.26 14.88
C GLY A 57 -21.68 7.05 14.93
N VAL A 58 -20.69 7.10 15.84
CA VAL A 58 -19.75 5.98 16.05
C VAL A 58 -20.37 4.96 16.99
N VAL A 59 -20.40 3.70 16.55
CA VAL A 59 -20.89 2.57 17.34
C VAL A 59 -19.78 1.53 17.53
N ARG A 60 -19.76 0.89 18.69
CA ARG A 60 -18.93 -0.29 18.93
C ARG A 60 -19.62 -1.52 18.36
N ALA A 61 -18.91 -2.35 17.59
CA ALA A 61 -19.50 -3.54 16.98
C ALA A 61 -18.61 -4.76 17.13
N ASP A 62 -19.27 -5.91 17.34
CA ASP A 62 -18.64 -7.23 17.39
C ASP A 62 -18.60 -7.83 15.98
N THR A 63 -17.50 -8.49 15.65
CA THR A 63 -17.27 -9.09 14.35
C THR A 63 -17.56 -10.60 14.31
N GLU A 64 -18.16 -11.17 15.37
CA GLU A 64 -18.39 -12.62 15.55
C GLU A 64 -19.07 -13.24 14.32
N PHE A 65 -20.07 -12.58 13.73
CA PHE A 65 -20.82 -13.12 12.58
C PHE A 65 -20.06 -13.03 11.24
N VAL A 66 -18.94 -12.30 11.20
CA VAL A 66 -18.13 -12.11 9.99
C VAL A 66 -16.69 -12.60 10.16
N VAL A 67 -16.43 -13.46 11.18
CA VAL A 67 -15.12 -14.11 11.35
C VAL A 67 -14.98 -15.23 10.31
N PRO A 68 -14.21 -15.03 9.24
CA PRO A 68 -14.04 -16.03 8.21
C PRO A 68 -12.95 -17.03 8.59
N ARG A 69 -12.98 -18.23 7.95
CA ARG A 69 -11.84 -19.16 7.97
C ARG A 69 -10.64 -18.62 7.18
N ASP A 70 -10.89 -17.64 6.32
CA ASP A 70 -9.90 -17.02 5.45
C ASP A 70 -9.38 -15.72 6.08
N PRO A 71 -8.10 -15.61 6.45
CA PRO A 71 -7.50 -14.41 7.04
C PRO A 71 -7.64 -13.17 6.17
N MET A 72 -7.83 -13.34 4.85
CA MET A 72 -8.03 -12.27 3.89
C MET A 72 -9.42 -11.63 3.97
N LYS A 73 -10.35 -12.24 4.70
CA LYS A 73 -11.72 -11.76 4.88
C LYS A 73 -11.99 -11.19 6.28
N VAL A 74 -10.95 -11.09 7.11
CA VAL A 74 -11.05 -10.48 8.44
C VAL A 74 -11.38 -8.99 8.31
N VAL A 75 -12.26 -8.49 9.19
CA VAL A 75 -12.60 -7.05 9.26
C VAL A 75 -11.34 -6.23 9.49
N CYS A 76 -11.14 -5.18 8.73
CA CYS A 76 -10.03 -4.25 8.90
C CYS A 76 -10.48 -2.79 8.77
N THR A 77 -9.60 -1.88 9.19
CA THR A 77 -9.84 -0.43 9.07
C THR A 77 -10.02 -0.05 7.59
N GLY A 78 -11.07 0.72 7.31
CA GLY A 78 -11.47 1.12 5.98
C GLY A 78 -12.56 0.25 5.34
N ASP A 79 -12.91 -0.89 5.94
CA ASP A 79 -14.02 -1.72 5.43
C ASP A 79 -15.36 -1.00 5.52
N TRP A 80 -16.21 -1.23 4.52
CA TRP A 80 -17.62 -0.93 4.59
C TRP A 80 -18.39 -2.15 5.07
N VAL A 81 -19.32 -1.96 6.00
CA VAL A 81 -20.03 -3.02 6.69
C VAL A 81 -21.52 -2.74 6.77
N ALA A 82 -22.31 -3.81 6.89
CA ALA A 82 -23.70 -3.76 7.28
C ALA A 82 -23.79 -4.10 8.77
N VAL A 83 -24.30 -3.17 9.57
CA VAL A 83 -24.39 -3.24 11.03
C VAL A 83 -25.85 -3.43 11.47
N ASP A 84 -26.03 -4.18 12.54
CA ASP A 84 -27.34 -4.38 13.19
C ASP A 84 -27.89 -3.04 13.68
N PRO A 85 -29.18 -2.71 13.41
CA PRO A 85 -29.81 -1.48 13.86
C PRO A 85 -30.15 -1.48 15.36
N GLU A 86 -30.20 -2.66 16.00
CA GLU A 86 -30.54 -2.75 17.42
C GLU A 86 -29.59 -1.94 18.29
N GLU A 87 -30.15 -1.14 19.21
CA GLU A 87 -29.39 -0.36 20.19
C GLU A 87 -28.87 -1.27 21.31
N ARG A 88 -27.72 -1.92 21.01
CA ARG A 88 -26.95 -2.72 21.98
C ARG A 88 -25.49 -2.26 21.95
N ASP A 89 -24.74 -2.56 22.98
CA ASP A 89 -23.31 -2.30 23.05
C ASP A 89 -22.58 -3.59 23.50
N PRO A 90 -21.77 -4.21 22.62
CA PRO A 90 -21.55 -3.88 21.20
C PRO A 90 -22.73 -4.27 20.28
N ARG A 91 -22.92 -3.56 19.18
CA ARG A 91 -23.75 -3.99 18.04
C ARG A 91 -23.08 -5.15 17.31
N TYR A 92 -23.69 -5.72 16.27
CA TYR A 92 -23.06 -6.75 15.45
C TYR A 92 -22.79 -6.28 14.03
N VAL A 93 -21.60 -6.56 13.50
CA VAL A 93 -21.35 -6.54 12.07
C VAL A 93 -21.97 -7.78 11.45
N ARG A 94 -22.93 -7.61 10.58
CA ARG A 94 -23.66 -8.72 9.92
C ARG A 94 -23.04 -9.13 8.60
N SER A 95 -22.41 -8.20 7.88
CA SER A 95 -21.74 -8.47 6.62
C SER A 95 -20.67 -7.44 6.31
N LEU A 96 -19.67 -7.88 5.53
CA LEU A 96 -18.70 -7.00 4.85
C LEU A 96 -19.21 -6.72 3.44
N LEU A 97 -19.08 -5.48 2.97
CA LEU A 97 -19.23 -5.15 1.58
C LEU A 97 -17.98 -5.58 0.80
N PRO A 98 -18.08 -5.84 -0.51
CA PRO A 98 -16.91 -6.15 -1.33
C PRO A 98 -15.88 -5.02 -1.26
N ARG A 99 -14.60 -5.37 -1.10
CA ARG A 99 -13.51 -4.40 -1.11
C ARG A 99 -13.18 -4.01 -2.55
N ARG A 100 -12.98 -2.71 -2.79
CA ARG A 100 -12.47 -2.20 -4.07
C ARG A 100 -10.96 -2.35 -4.14
N THR A 101 -10.26 -2.10 -3.01
CA THR A 101 -8.80 -2.18 -2.89
C THR A 101 -8.44 -2.80 -1.54
N SER A 102 -7.24 -3.41 -1.43
CA SER A 102 -6.77 -3.95 -0.15
C SER A 102 -5.25 -4.01 -0.08
N PHE A 103 -4.68 -3.45 1.00
CA PHE A 103 -3.27 -3.59 1.30
C PHE A 103 -3.02 -4.87 2.09
N VAL A 104 -2.22 -5.76 1.51
CA VAL A 104 -1.88 -7.05 2.10
C VAL A 104 -0.40 -7.09 2.45
N ARG A 105 -0.08 -7.58 3.63
CA ARG A 105 1.29 -7.82 4.07
C ARG A 105 1.56 -9.31 4.15
N SER A 106 2.71 -9.73 3.63
CA SER A 106 3.26 -11.06 3.95
C SER A 106 3.58 -11.15 5.43
N THR A 107 3.04 -12.17 6.12
CA THR A 107 3.44 -12.45 7.49
C THR A 107 4.71 -13.28 7.50
N SER A 108 5.64 -12.99 8.43
CA SER A 108 6.86 -13.77 8.64
C SER A 108 6.62 -15.12 9.33
N SER A 109 5.35 -15.49 9.60
CA SER A 109 5.00 -16.76 10.23
C SER A 109 5.22 -17.94 9.27
N LYS A 110 5.45 -19.13 9.81
CA LYS A 110 5.64 -20.36 9.02
C LYS A 110 4.43 -20.72 8.12
N ARG A 111 3.27 -20.08 8.30
CA ARG A 111 2.05 -20.26 7.51
C ARG A 111 1.91 -19.25 6.37
N SER A 112 2.80 -18.27 6.23
CA SER A 112 2.85 -17.28 5.12
C SER A 112 1.47 -16.77 4.64
N GLU A 113 0.52 -16.65 5.58
CA GLU A 113 -0.81 -16.13 5.29
C GLU A 113 -0.70 -14.61 5.13
N GLY A 114 -1.33 -14.05 4.09
CA GLY A 114 -1.44 -12.61 3.94
C GLY A 114 -2.24 -12.01 5.10
N GLN A 115 -1.83 -10.85 5.59
CA GLN A 115 -2.59 -10.06 6.56
C GLN A 115 -3.06 -8.78 5.91
N ILE A 116 -4.37 -8.53 5.90
CA ILE A 116 -4.90 -7.25 5.44
C ILE A 116 -4.56 -6.16 6.44
N LEU A 117 -4.04 -5.07 5.91
CA LEU A 117 -3.61 -3.92 6.71
C LEU A 117 -4.59 -2.75 6.62
N ALA A 118 -5.16 -2.52 5.43
CA ALA A 118 -6.17 -1.50 5.17
C ALA A 118 -7.02 -1.90 3.98
N ALA A 119 -8.27 -1.45 3.92
CA ALA A 119 -9.19 -1.71 2.83
C ALA A 119 -9.76 -0.41 2.26
N ASN A 120 -10.18 -0.47 1.00
CA ASN A 120 -10.85 0.61 0.28
C ASN A 120 -10.02 1.90 0.30
N VAL A 121 -8.74 1.75 -0.04
CA VAL A 121 -7.75 2.82 -0.15
C VAL A 121 -7.72 3.32 -1.58
N ASP A 122 -7.89 4.62 -1.77
CA ASP A 122 -7.83 5.28 -3.08
C ASP A 122 -6.39 5.73 -3.40
N HIS A 123 -5.68 6.29 -2.40
CA HIS A 123 -4.31 6.82 -2.59
C HIS A 123 -3.29 6.17 -1.66
N ALA A 124 -2.19 5.71 -2.24
CA ALA A 124 -1.02 5.23 -1.52
C ALA A 124 0.10 6.28 -1.55
N VAL A 125 0.23 7.06 -0.48
CA VAL A 125 1.23 8.12 -0.35
C VAL A 125 2.56 7.52 0.08
N ILE A 126 3.52 7.49 -0.84
CA ILE A 126 4.87 6.95 -0.64
C ILE A 126 5.79 8.08 -0.16
N ALA A 127 6.00 8.16 1.16
CA ALA A 127 6.87 9.16 1.76
C ALA A 127 8.34 8.75 1.66
N VAL A 128 9.15 9.60 1.05
CA VAL A 128 10.59 9.44 0.82
C VAL A 128 11.31 10.66 1.39
N SER A 129 12.25 10.44 2.32
CA SER A 129 12.99 11.54 2.96
C SER A 129 14.12 12.04 2.09
N LEU A 130 14.19 13.34 1.85
CA LEU A 130 15.33 14.02 1.21
C LEU A 130 16.51 14.31 2.17
N ALA A 131 16.43 13.86 3.43
CA ALA A 131 17.55 13.92 4.37
C ALA A 131 18.63 12.85 4.09
N ALA A 132 18.44 11.99 3.11
CA ALA A 132 19.37 10.94 2.69
C ALA A 132 19.25 10.74 1.17
N ASP A 133 20.24 10.06 0.60
CA ASP A 133 20.24 9.72 -0.83
C ASP A 133 18.99 8.95 -1.25
N LEU A 134 18.49 9.24 -2.45
CA LEU A 134 17.33 8.57 -3.01
C LEU A 134 17.63 7.11 -3.35
N ASP A 135 16.85 6.20 -2.78
CA ASP A 135 16.83 4.78 -3.13
C ASP A 135 15.67 4.51 -4.11
N LEU A 136 15.92 4.69 -5.41
CA LEU A 136 14.92 4.49 -6.45
C LEU A 136 14.37 3.06 -6.46
N GLY A 137 15.20 2.03 -6.19
CA GLY A 137 14.75 0.65 -6.12
C GLY A 137 13.77 0.39 -4.97
N ARG A 138 13.86 1.18 -3.90
CA ARG A 138 12.89 1.13 -2.80
C ARG A 138 11.59 1.85 -3.15
N ILE A 139 11.68 2.97 -3.86
CA ILE A 139 10.50 3.68 -4.38
C ILE A 139 9.73 2.74 -5.31
N GLU A 140 10.41 2.09 -6.26
CA GLU A 140 9.83 1.09 -7.18
C GLU A 140 9.13 -0.06 -6.43
N ARG A 141 9.69 -0.51 -5.31
CA ARG A 141 9.05 -1.52 -4.46
C ARG A 141 7.74 -1.02 -3.82
N PHE A 142 7.71 0.21 -3.30
CA PHE A 142 6.49 0.78 -2.75
C PHE A 142 5.43 1.05 -3.82
N LEU A 143 5.86 1.45 -5.02
CA LEU A 143 4.99 1.59 -6.18
C LEU A 143 4.34 0.25 -6.55
N ALA A 144 5.12 -0.83 -6.61
CA ALA A 144 4.59 -2.17 -6.88
C ALA A 144 3.55 -2.60 -5.83
N LEU A 145 3.79 -2.32 -4.55
CA LEU A 145 2.82 -2.57 -3.49
C LEU A 145 1.53 -1.75 -3.63
N ALA A 146 1.66 -0.48 -4.02
CA ALA A 146 0.53 0.40 -4.22
C ALA A 146 -0.34 -0.09 -5.39
N TRP A 147 0.27 -0.34 -6.55
CA TRP A 147 -0.43 -0.85 -7.72
C TRP A 147 -1.09 -2.21 -7.46
N GLU A 148 -0.39 -3.13 -6.79
CA GLU A 148 -0.95 -4.44 -6.43
C GLU A 148 -2.16 -4.34 -5.52
N SER A 149 -2.20 -3.34 -4.64
CA SER A 149 -3.37 -3.11 -3.76
C SER A 149 -4.58 -2.57 -4.51
N GLY A 150 -4.40 -2.06 -5.73
CA GLY A 150 -5.40 -1.33 -6.52
C GLY A 150 -5.47 0.16 -6.19
N ALA A 151 -4.62 0.67 -5.28
CA ALA A 151 -4.58 2.09 -4.93
C ALA A 151 -3.68 2.89 -5.87
N GLN A 152 -4.05 4.14 -6.15
CA GLN A 152 -3.24 5.07 -6.94
C GLN A 152 -2.03 5.53 -6.12
N PRO A 153 -0.78 5.29 -6.56
CA PRO A 153 0.40 5.79 -5.85
C PRO A 153 0.59 7.30 -6.06
N VAL A 154 1.09 7.96 -5.01
CA VAL A 154 1.59 9.32 -5.01
C VAL A 154 2.94 9.32 -4.30
N VAL A 155 4.01 9.77 -4.93
CA VAL A 155 5.32 9.88 -4.29
C VAL A 155 5.49 11.26 -3.67
N VAL A 156 5.81 11.29 -2.38
CA VAL A 156 6.02 12.55 -1.63
C VAL A 156 7.44 12.58 -1.10
N LEU A 157 8.25 13.46 -1.67
CA LEU A 157 9.61 13.74 -1.23
C LEU A 157 9.52 14.69 -0.04
N THR A 158 9.69 14.14 1.16
CA THR A 158 9.55 14.88 2.42
C THR A 158 10.85 15.56 2.83
N LYS A 159 10.76 16.52 3.74
CA LYS A 159 11.91 17.31 4.24
C LYS A 159 12.63 18.09 3.13
N ALA A 160 11.87 18.66 2.22
CA ALA A 160 12.41 19.48 1.13
C ALA A 160 13.16 20.72 1.65
N ASP A 161 12.89 21.14 2.89
CA ASP A 161 13.62 22.20 3.62
C ASP A 161 15.10 21.89 3.88
N LEU A 162 15.50 20.61 3.82
CA LEU A 162 16.89 20.18 4.01
C LEU A 162 17.70 20.18 2.70
N VAL A 163 17.04 20.41 1.55
CA VAL A 163 17.71 20.51 0.25
C VAL A 163 18.21 21.94 0.04
N PRO A 164 19.46 22.14 -0.44
CA PRO A 164 20.09 23.47 -0.46
C PRO A 164 19.36 24.51 -1.32
N ASP A 165 18.72 24.09 -2.41
CA ASP A 165 18.10 24.99 -3.38
C ASP A 165 16.98 24.30 -4.20
N ALA A 166 16.17 25.13 -4.85
CA ALA A 166 15.03 24.67 -5.66
C ALA A 166 15.46 23.89 -6.91
N ALA A 167 16.63 24.18 -7.50
CA ALA A 167 17.12 23.47 -8.69
C ALA A 167 17.48 22.02 -8.34
N THR A 168 18.17 21.82 -7.22
CA THR A 168 18.47 20.48 -6.68
C THR A 168 17.17 19.71 -6.37
N THR A 169 16.19 20.37 -5.73
CA THR A 169 14.88 19.74 -5.47
C THR A 169 14.19 19.33 -6.76
N ALA A 170 14.17 20.19 -7.79
CA ALA A 170 13.57 19.88 -9.09
C ALA A 170 14.27 18.71 -9.78
N HIS A 171 15.60 18.61 -9.67
CA HIS A 171 16.35 17.48 -10.22
C HIS A 171 15.99 16.16 -9.52
N LEU A 172 15.88 16.15 -8.19
CA LEU A 172 15.46 14.97 -7.42
C LEU A 172 14.03 14.54 -7.75
N VAL A 173 13.12 15.50 -7.97
CA VAL A 173 11.75 15.21 -8.44
C VAL A 173 11.80 14.53 -9.82
N SER A 174 12.57 15.07 -10.77
CA SER A 174 12.71 14.52 -12.12
C SER A 174 13.31 13.11 -12.13
N ASP A 175 14.29 12.82 -11.26
CA ASP A 175 14.86 11.47 -11.11
C ASP A 175 13.80 10.46 -10.69
N VAL A 176 12.92 10.87 -9.75
CA VAL A 176 11.84 10.00 -9.28
C VAL A 176 10.74 9.86 -10.32
N GLU A 177 10.37 10.93 -11.04
CA GLU A 177 9.40 10.87 -12.14
C GLU A 177 9.86 9.90 -13.25
N THR A 178 11.16 9.90 -13.55
CA THR A 178 11.76 8.96 -14.51
C THR A 178 11.67 7.50 -14.03
N ALA A 179 11.77 7.27 -12.70
CA ALA A 179 11.63 5.93 -12.10
C ALA A 179 10.18 5.50 -11.88
N ALA A 180 9.24 6.44 -11.91
CA ALA A 180 7.82 6.26 -11.62
C ALA A 180 6.93 6.88 -12.73
N PRO A 181 6.98 6.39 -13.98
CA PRO A 181 6.21 6.97 -15.08
C PRO A 181 4.70 7.02 -14.75
N GLY A 182 4.09 8.17 -14.99
CA GLY A 182 2.66 8.38 -14.77
C GLY A 182 2.23 8.49 -13.30
N VAL A 183 3.18 8.53 -12.36
CA VAL A 183 2.92 8.73 -10.94
C VAL A 183 3.20 10.18 -10.57
N GLN A 184 2.34 10.78 -9.79
CA GLN A 184 2.52 12.14 -9.30
C GLN A 184 3.62 12.19 -8.24
N VAL A 185 4.57 13.12 -8.40
CA VAL A 185 5.69 13.32 -7.48
C VAL A 185 5.62 14.75 -6.94
N LEU A 186 5.61 14.90 -5.62
CA LEU A 186 5.57 16.18 -4.92
C LEU A 186 6.73 16.29 -3.93
N ALA A 187 7.42 17.45 -3.92
CA ALA A 187 8.35 17.78 -2.84
C ALA A 187 7.64 18.63 -1.79
N VAL A 188 7.72 18.23 -0.51
CA VAL A 188 7.03 18.89 0.59
C VAL A 188 7.95 19.11 1.80
N SER A 189 7.69 20.18 2.54
CA SER A 189 8.21 20.38 3.89
C SER A 189 7.04 20.49 4.86
N ALA A 190 6.82 19.47 5.66
CA ALA A 190 5.80 19.50 6.72
C ALA A 190 6.20 20.47 7.86
N GLU A 191 7.49 20.71 8.06
CA GLU A 191 8.04 21.65 9.04
C GLU A 191 7.71 23.11 8.67
N GLN A 192 7.82 23.44 7.38
CA GLN A 192 7.56 24.78 6.85
C GLN A 192 6.17 24.95 6.25
N GLY A 193 5.37 23.88 6.19
CA GLY A 193 4.05 23.88 5.58
C GLY A 193 4.06 23.90 4.04
N HIS A 194 5.22 23.85 3.38
CA HIS A 194 5.31 23.92 1.92
C HIS A 194 4.76 22.67 1.24
N GLY A 195 3.85 22.86 0.27
CA GLY A 195 3.25 21.80 -0.55
C GLY A 195 2.22 20.92 0.18
N ILE A 196 1.91 21.21 1.44
CA ILE A 196 0.93 20.43 2.24
C ILE A 196 -0.49 20.67 1.73
N ASP A 197 -0.81 21.90 1.34
CA ASP A 197 -2.10 22.28 0.75
C ASP A 197 -2.32 21.60 -0.61
N VAL A 198 -1.30 21.55 -1.47
CA VAL A 198 -1.35 20.86 -2.76
C VAL A 198 -1.54 19.36 -2.55
N LEU A 199 -0.77 18.76 -1.63
CA LEU A 199 -0.92 17.35 -1.29
C LEU A 199 -2.31 17.08 -0.71
N GLY A 200 -2.79 17.90 0.22
CA GLY A 200 -4.12 17.76 0.82
C GLY A 200 -5.26 17.83 -0.20
N ALA A 201 -5.13 18.71 -1.21
CA ALA A 201 -6.10 18.82 -2.31
C ALA A 201 -6.08 17.61 -3.25
N LEU A 202 -4.93 16.93 -3.38
CA LEU A 202 -4.78 15.72 -4.19
C LEU A 202 -5.38 14.47 -3.53
N LEU A 203 -5.42 14.42 -2.19
CA LEU A 203 -5.82 13.27 -1.42
C LEU A 203 -7.33 13.25 -1.15
N ASP A 204 -8.13 13.27 -2.20
CA ASP A 204 -9.55 12.95 -2.11
C ASP A 204 -9.76 11.44 -1.85
N GLY A 205 -10.84 11.05 -1.18
CA GLY A 205 -11.08 9.65 -0.83
C GLY A 205 -10.24 9.17 0.36
N THR A 206 -9.77 7.92 0.29
CA THR A 206 -9.04 7.25 1.38
C THR A 206 -7.56 7.12 1.08
N SER A 207 -6.71 7.59 1.98
CA SER A 207 -5.26 7.58 1.81
C SER A 207 -4.57 6.73 2.88
N VAL A 208 -3.43 6.12 2.53
CA VAL A 208 -2.48 5.49 3.45
C VAL A 208 -1.08 6.06 3.26
N LEU A 209 -0.27 6.07 4.33
CA LEU A 209 1.13 6.49 4.25
C LEU A 209 2.05 5.27 4.23
N LEU A 210 2.81 5.12 3.15
CA LEU A 210 3.88 4.15 2.97
C LEU A 210 5.25 4.83 3.14
N GLY A 211 6.27 4.05 3.47
CA GLY A 211 7.64 4.57 3.56
C GLY A 211 8.38 4.08 4.80
N GLN A 212 9.68 4.29 4.81
CA GLN A 212 10.57 3.85 5.88
C GLN A 212 10.32 4.54 7.23
N SER A 213 10.94 3.98 8.28
CA SER A 213 11.10 4.71 9.55
C SER A 213 11.95 5.96 9.30
N GLY A 214 11.53 7.10 9.85
CA GLY A 214 12.23 8.37 9.63
C GLY A 214 11.91 9.09 8.32
N ALA A 215 11.07 8.53 7.44
CA ALA A 215 10.62 9.19 6.21
C ALA A 215 9.64 10.36 6.46
N GLY A 216 9.40 10.76 7.70
CA GLY A 216 8.54 11.91 8.01
C GLY A 216 7.04 11.64 7.95
N LYS A 217 6.58 10.37 7.90
CA LYS A 217 5.15 10.02 7.78
C LYS A 217 4.27 10.61 8.87
N SER A 218 4.67 10.50 10.14
CA SER A 218 3.88 11.04 11.27
C SER A 218 3.83 12.56 11.23
N THR A 219 4.93 13.22 10.89
CA THR A 219 4.98 14.67 10.72
C THR A 219 4.10 15.12 9.55
N LEU A 220 4.16 14.39 8.43
CA LEU A 220 3.32 14.64 7.26
C LEU A 220 1.83 14.45 7.58
N ALA A 221 1.48 13.38 8.30
CA ALA A 221 0.12 13.12 8.75
C ALA A 221 -0.42 14.25 9.64
N ASN A 222 0.38 14.70 10.62
CA ASN A 222 0.01 15.81 11.49
C ASN A 222 -0.18 17.11 10.71
N ALA A 223 0.71 17.40 9.75
CA ALA A 223 0.57 18.56 8.88
C ALA A 223 -0.73 18.51 8.03
N LEU A 224 -1.06 17.35 7.46
CA LEU A 224 -2.32 17.15 6.71
C LEU A 224 -3.57 17.24 7.61
N LEU A 225 -3.48 16.78 8.86
CA LEU A 225 -4.57 16.83 9.83
C LEU A 225 -4.73 18.23 10.47
N GLY A 226 -3.72 19.10 10.35
CA GLY A 226 -3.69 20.39 11.02
C GLY A 226 -3.62 20.30 12.56
N ALA A 227 -3.22 19.14 13.10
CA ALA A 227 -3.18 18.86 14.53
C ALA A 227 -2.15 17.76 14.86
N ASP A 228 -1.56 17.83 16.06
CA ASP A 228 -0.62 16.82 16.57
C ASP A 228 -1.33 15.56 17.08
N VAL A 229 -1.93 14.81 16.17
CA VAL A 229 -2.65 13.57 16.48
C VAL A 229 -1.70 12.36 16.52
N MET A 230 -0.66 12.37 15.68
CA MET A 230 0.29 11.29 15.51
C MET A 230 1.53 11.52 16.37
N HIS A 231 1.95 10.51 17.13
CA HIS A 231 3.21 10.60 17.88
C HIS A 231 4.41 10.64 16.92
N VAL A 232 5.10 11.76 16.88
CA VAL A 232 6.38 11.91 16.17
C VAL A 232 7.49 11.35 17.06
N HIS A 233 8.05 10.19 16.67
CA HIS A 233 9.26 9.69 17.29
C HIS A 233 10.47 10.31 16.60
N ALA A 234 11.25 11.12 17.30
CA ALA A 234 12.59 11.49 16.85
C ALA A 234 13.38 10.21 16.51
N VAL A 235 14.16 10.26 15.43
CA VAL A 235 15.06 9.16 15.04
C VAL A 235 15.97 8.88 16.24
N ARG A 236 15.71 7.79 16.97
CA ARG A 236 16.61 7.37 18.06
C ARG A 236 17.67 6.48 17.45
N ASP A 237 18.91 6.91 17.65
CA ASP A 237 20.08 6.04 17.60
C ASP A 237 19.87 4.84 18.52
N VAL A 238 20.20 3.68 17.97
CA VAL A 238 20.58 2.42 18.60
C VAL A 238 20.25 2.31 20.10
N ASP A 239 19.08 1.69 20.42
CA ASP A 239 19.02 0.66 21.47
C ASP A 239 17.63 -0.01 21.46
N GLY A 240 17.64 -1.29 21.10
CA GLY A 240 16.45 -2.10 20.95
C GLY A 240 15.82 -2.53 22.27
N LYS A 241 14.91 -1.76 22.80
CA LYS A 241 13.83 -2.21 23.71
C LYS A 241 12.80 -1.08 23.86
N GLY A 242 11.95 -0.92 22.87
CA GLY A 242 10.81 0.02 22.90
C GLY A 242 9.52 -0.70 23.27
N ARG A 243 8.98 -0.36 24.42
CA ARG A 243 7.65 -0.71 24.93
C ARG A 243 6.56 -0.39 23.89
N HIS A 244 5.63 -1.32 23.75
CA HIS A 244 4.25 -1.21 23.23
C HIS A 244 3.89 0.08 22.47
N THR A 245 4.23 0.13 21.20
CA THR A 245 3.61 1.05 20.25
C THR A 245 2.19 0.56 20.00
N THR A 246 1.21 1.42 20.18
CA THR A 246 -0.20 1.22 19.85
C THR A 246 -0.32 0.60 18.47
N THR A 247 -0.76 -0.64 18.39
CA THR A 247 -0.93 -1.39 17.12
C THR A 247 -2.27 -1.11 16.46
N THR A 248 -3.04 -0.19 17.01
CA THR A 248 -4.39 0.17 16.56
C THR A 248 -4.28 1.10 15.36
N ARG A 249 -4.97 0.75 14.28
CA ARG A 249 -5.09 1.56 13.07
C ARG A 249 -6.35 2.39 13.17
N ASN A 250 -6.22 3.69 12.98
CA ASN A 250 -7.33 4.63 13.02
C ASN A 250 -7.54 5.25 11.65
N LEU A 251 -8.80 5.45 11.28
CA LEU A 251 -9.20 6.22 10.12
C LEU A 251 -9.55 7.63 10.59
N LEU A 252 -8.86 8.62 10.07
CA LEU A 252 -8.92 10.02 10.47
C LEU A 252 -9.41 10.88 9.31
N VAL A 253 -10.33 11.80 9.57
CA VAL A 253 -10.85 12.73 8.54
C VAL A 253 -9.88 13.87 8.33
N LEU A 254 -9.57 14.19 7.07
CA LEU A 254 -8.72 15.32 6.68
C LEU A 254 -9.54 16.60 6.58
N PRO A 255 -9.02 17.76 7.04
CA PRO A 255 -9.72 19.05 6.89
C PRO A 255 -9.99 19.45 5.44
N THR A 256 -9.15 19.00 4.50
CA THR A 256 -9.29 19.24 3.06
C THR A 256 -10.32 18.34 2.39
N GLY A 257 -10.88 17.38 3.11
CA GLY A 257 -11.72 16.30 2.59
C GLY A 257 -10.95 14.98 2.49
N GLY A 258 -11.69 13.87 2.37
CA GLY A 258 -11.12 12.54 2.39
C GLY A 258 -10.70 12.08 3.79
N VAL A 259 -10.07 10.91 3.85
CA VAL A 259 -9.68 10.26 5.11
C VAL A 259 -8.28 9.66 5.01
N LEU A 260 -7.57 9.64 6.13
CA LEU A 260 -6.23 9.05 6.26
C LEU A 260 -6.31 7.84 7.20
N ILE A 261 -5.82 6.68 6.77
CA ILE A 261 -5.65 5.52 7.63
C ILE A 261 -4.23 5.55 8.20
N ASP A 262 -4.13 5.70 9.53
CA ASP A 262 -2.86 5.50 10.23
C ASP A 262 -2.54 4.01 10.27
N THR A 263 -1.49 3.62 9.59
CA THR A 263 -1.06 2.23 9.46
C THR A 263 0.29 1.99 10.15
N PRO A 264 0.33 1.89 11.50
CA PRO A 264 1.52 1.43 12.19
C PRO A 264 1.86 0.01 11.68
N GLY A 265 3.05 -0.17 11.11
CA GLY A 265 3.50 -1.46 10.60
C GLY A 265 3.57 -1.62 9.09
N LEU A 266 3.13 -0.64 8.27
CA LEU A 266 3.48 -0.57 6.84
C LEU A 266 4.97 -0.21 6.59
N ARG A 267 5.77 -0.15 7.66
CA ARG A 267 7.19 0.23 7.63
C ARG A 267 8.10 -0.79 6.94
N GLY A 268 7.66 -2.04 6.84
CA GLY A 268 8.45 -3.15 6.29
C GLY A 268 7.57 -4.14 5.53
N VAL A 269 6.67 -3.63 4.68
CA VAL A 269 5.79 -4.50 3.88
C VAL A 269 6.64 -5.16 2.81
N GLY A 270 6.85 -6.47 2.92
CA GLY A 270 7.34 -7.28 1.83
C GLY A 270 6.27 -7.39 0.75
N LEU A 271 6.69 -7.45 -0.49
CA LEU A 271 5.81 -7.79 -1.61
C LEU A 271 5.11 -9.12 -1.28
N PHE A 272 3.80 -9.16 -1.35
CA PHE A 272 3.03 -10.41 -1.24
C PHE A 272 2.23 -10.53 -2.52
N ASP A 273 2.56 -11.53 -3.34
CA ASP A 273 1.89 -11.81 -4.62
C ASP A 273 1.69 -10.54 -5.49
N ALA A 274 2.79 -9.74 -5.63
CA ALA A 274 2.76 -8.42 -6.24
C ALA A 274 3.27 -8.46 -7.70
N GLU A 275 2.92 -9.50 -8.47
CA GLU A 275 3.39 -9.67 -9.85
C GLU A 275 2.79 -8.61 -10.78
N ALA A 276 1.47 -8.37 -10.66
CA ALA A 276 0.79 -7.35 -11.44
C ALA A 276 1.31 -5.94 -11.12
N GLY A 277 1.54 -5.65 -9.83
CA GLY A 277 2.11 -4.39 -9.40
C GLY A 277 3.53 -4.16 -9.92
N VAL A 278 4.37 -5.20 -9.96
CA VAL A 278 5.72 -5.11 -10.56
C VAL A 278 5.62 -4.84 -12.06
N GLY A 279 4.75 -5.56 -12.77
CA GLY A 279 4.53 -5.33 -14.20
C GLY A 279 4.08 -3.89 -14.50
N GLN A 280 3.26 -3.30 -13.65
CA GLN A 280 2.81 -1.91 -13.83
C GLN A 280 3.93 -0.89 -13.60
N VAL A 281 4.79 -1.09 -12.60
CA VAL A 281 5.97 -0.23 -12.35
C VAL A 281 6.95 -0.26 -13.51
N PHE A 282 7.10 -1.41 -14.17
CA PHE A 282 8.05 -1.64 -15.27
C PHE A 282 7.33 -1.90 -16.59
N SER A 283 6.24 -1.16 -16.83
CA SER A 283 5.40 -1.34 -18.02
C SER A 283 6.15 -1.19 -19.35
N GLU A 284 7.24 -0.40 -19.37
CA GLU A 284 8.12 -0.29 -20.52
C GLU A 284 8.87 -1.61 -20.80
N ILE A 285 9.27 -2.34 -19.76
CA ILE A 285 9.93 -3.65 -19.91
C ILE A 285 8.90 -4.70 -20.34
N GLU A 286 7.71 -4.69 -19.76
CA GLU A 286 6.61 -5.57 -20.13
C GLU A 286 6.18 -5.36 -21.58
N ALA A 287 6.16 -4.12 -22.07
CA ALA A 287 5.88 -3.81 -23.47
C ALA A 287 6.97 -4.37 -24.41
N LEU A 288 8.24 -4.14 -24.08
CA LEU A 288 9.37 -4.71 -24.84
C LEU A 288 9.38 -6.24 -24.81
N ALA A 289 8.99 -6.85 -23.69
CA ALA A 289 8.94 -8.31 -23.54
C ALA A 289 7.98 -8.97 -24.56
N GLN A 290 6.91 -8.27 -24.95
CA GLN A 290 5.94 -8.73 -25.97
C GLN A 290 6.56 -8.80 -27.37
N GLU A 291 7.63 -8.05 -27.62
CA GLU A 291 8.35 -8.01 -28.89
C GLU A 291 9.50 -9.02 -28.97
N CYS A 292 9.76 -9.76 -27.89
CA CYS A 292 10.80 -10.79 -27.87
C CYS A 292 10.45 -11.94 -28.82
N ARG A 293 11.47 -12.51 -29.47
CA ARG A 293 11.30 -13.66 -30.37
C ARG A 293 10.66 -14.88 -29.68
N PHE A 294 10.93 -15.07 -28.38
CA PHE A 294 10.40 -16.19 -27.59
C PHE A 294 9.46 -15.63 -26.51
N HIS A 295 8.27 -16.22 -26.38
CA HIS A 295 7.27 -15.79 -25.41
C HIS A 295 7.64 -16.10 -23.95
N ASP A 296 8.57 -17.03 -23.73
CA ASP A 296 9.15 -17.42 -22.43
C ASP A 296 10.56 -16.83 -22.19
N CYS A 297 10.86 -15.73 -22.88
CA CYS A 297 12.16 -15.07 -22.79
C CYS A 297 12.46 -14.60 -21.37
N ALA A 298 13.59 -15.00 -20.80
CA ALA A 298 14.03 -14.57 -19.48
C ALA A 298 14.86 -13.26 -19.52
N HIS A 299 15.10 -12.71 -20.72
CA HIS A 299 15.89 -11.51 -21.01
C HIS A 299 17.34 -11.58 -20.49
N ASP A 300 17.92 -12.77 -20.38
CA ASP A 300 19.28 -12.97 -19.88
C ASP A 300 20.33 -12.98 -21.01
N ALA A 301 20.10 -13.79 -22.07
CA ALA A 301 21.06 -13.96 -23.18
C ALA A 301 20.37 -14.51 -24.45
N GLU A 302 19.06 -14.49 -24.52
CA GLU A 302 18.29 -15.09 -25.62
C GLU A 302 18.46 -14.28 -26.92
N PRO A 303 18.72 -14.93 -28.04
CA PRO A 303 18.84 -14.26 -29.33
C PRO A 303 17.49 -13.70 -29.78
N GLY A 304 17.47 -12.43 -30.19
CA GLY A 304 16.25 -11.73 -30.59
C GLY A 304 15.39 -11.28 -29.38
N CYS A 305 16.02 -11.03 -28.24
CA CYS A 305 15.40 -10.42 -27.08
C CYS A 305 15.30 -8.90 -27.29
N ALA A 306 14.09 -8.35 -27.33
CA ALA A 306 13.86 -6.92 -27.51
C ALA A 306 14.31 -6.09 -26.28
N VAL A 307 14.19 -6.64 -25.08
CA VAL A 307 14.66 -6.00 -23.84
C VAL A 307 16.18 -5.83 -23.82
N LEU A 308 16.94 -6.85 -24.28
CA LEU A 308 18.40 -6.75 -24.39
C LEU A 308 18.81 -5.79 -25.52
N ALA A 309 18.10 -5.76 -26.65
CA ALA A 309 18.33 -4.79 -27.71
C ALA A 309 18.13 -3.36 -27.21
N ALA A 310 17.09 -3.09 -26.41
CA ALA A 310 16.82 -1.80 -25.82
C ALA A 310 17.89 -1.38 -24.76
N LEU A 311 18.58 -2.34 -24.13
CA LEU A 311 19.75 -2.05 -23.29
C LEU A 311 20.96 -1.66 -24.14
N ASP A 312 21.18 -2.38 -25.26
CA ASP A 312 22.35 -2.18 -26.13
C ASP A 312 22.27 -0.84 -26.86
N ASP A 313 21.07 -0.39 -27.24
CA ASP A 313 20.84 0.91 -27.89
C ASP A 313 20.65 2.09 -26.90
N GLY A 314 20.58 1.79 -25.58
CA GLY A 314 20.46 2.78 -24.51
C GLY A 314 19.04 3.32 -24.28
N THR A 315 18.01 2.79 -24.92
CA THR A 315 16.60 3.19 -24.68
C THR A 315 16.08 2.69 -23.34
N LEU A 316 16.59 1.54 -22.85
CA LEU A 316 16.31 1.03 -21.52
C LEU A 316 17.55 1.17 -20.63
N PRO A 317 17.50 1.95 -19.52
CA PRO A 317 18.62 2.04 -18.58
C PRO A 317 18.90 0.67 -17.89
N PRO A 318 20.16 0.21 -17.79
CA PRO A 318 20.49 -1.05 -17.14
C PRO A 318 19.94 -1.19 -15.71
N ARG A 319 19.93 -0.10 -14.94
CA ARG A 319 19.37 -0.04 -13.59
C ARG A 319 17.90 -0.50 -13.54
N ARG A 320 17.11 -0.15 -14.57
CA ARG A 320 15.66 -0.50 -14.61
C ARG A 320 15.48 -2.01 -14.74
N LEU A 321 16.22 -2.66 -15.63
CA LEU A 321 16.16 -4.11 -15.80
C LEU A 321 16.67 -4.85 -14.55
N ASP A 322 17.73 -4.34 -13.91
CA ASP A 322 18.26 -4.93 -12.68
C ASP A 322 17.23 -4.84 -11.53
N SER A 323 16.55 -3.71 -11.40
CA SER A 323 15.49 -3.50 -10.42
C SER A 323 14.30 -4.41 -10.67
N TYR A 324 13.83 -4.50 -11.91
CA TYR A 324 12.75 -5.39 -12.35
C TYR A 324 13.05 -6.85 -11.97
N ARG A 325 14.22 -7.35 -12.40
CA ARG A 325 14.66 -8.73 -12.08
C ARG A 325 14.78 -8.98 -10.58
N LYS A 326 15.20 -7.98 -9.80
CA LYS A 326 15.32 -8.08 -8.35
C LYS A 326 13.95 -8.23 -7.70
N LEU A 327 12.97 -7.40 -8.10
CA LEU A 327 11.62 -7.45 -7.55
C LEU A 327 10.87 -8.72 -7.96
N LEU A 328 11.00 -9.18 -9.20
CA LEU A 328 10.46 -10.48 -9.64
C LEU A 328 11.02 -11.64 -8.82
N ARG A 329 12.33 -11.69 -8.61
CA ARG A 329 12.96 -12.73 -7.77
C ARG A 329 12.51 -12.68 -6.32
N GLU A 330 12.28 -11.48 -5.78
CA GLU A 330 11.75 -11.32 -4.43
C GLU A 330 10.32 -11.85 -4.35
N ASN A 331 9.47 -11.49 -5.30
CA ASN A 331 8.09 -11.96 -5.38
C ASN A 331 8.01 -13.49 -5.49
N GLN A 332 8.77 -14.10 -6.40
CA GLN A 332 8.86 -15.55 -6.55
C GLN A 332 9.32 -16.26 -5.27
N ARG A 333 10.29 -15.69 -4.55
CA ARG A 333 10.75 -16.25 -3.26
C ARG A 333 9.66 -16.21 -2.19
N LEU A 334 8.84 -15.17 -2.20
CA LEU A 334 7.73 -15.04 -1.26
C LEU A 334 6.60 -16.00 -1.62
N ALA A 335 6.22 -16.09 -2.90
CA ALA A 335 5.25 -17.05 -3.40
C ALA A 335 5.67 -18.51 -3.10
N ALA A 336 6.95 -18.84 -3.27
CA ALA A 336 7.49 -20.14 -2.95
C ALA A 336 7.44 -20.51 -1.45
N ARG A 337 7.23 -19.56 -0.54
CA ARG A 337 7.03 -19.86 0.88
C ARG A 337 5.66 -20.47 1.15
N THR A 338 4.67 -20.10 0.35
CA THR A 338 3.28 -20.58 0.47
C THR A 338 3.01 -21.79 -0.40
N ASP A 339 3.65 -21.89 -1.58
CA ASP A 339 3.46 -22.94 -2.55
C ASP A 339 4.61 -23.97 -2.52
N ALA A 340 4.27 -25.22 -2.14
CA ALA A 340 5.23 -26.32 -2.11
C ALA A 340 5.73 -26.71 -3.50
N ARG A 341 4.89 -26.62 -4.56
CA ARG A 341 5.25 -26.93 -5.95
C ARG A 341 6.28 -25.93 -6.45
N LEU A 342 6.00 -24.64 -6.29
CA LEU A 342 6.89 -23.55 -6.69
C LEU A 342 8.24 -23.63 -5.95
N ARG A 343 8.21 -24.01 -4.67
CA ARG A 343 9.41 -24.23 -3.86
C ARG A 343 10.29 -25.35 -4.39
N ASP A 344 9.67 -26.47 -4.78
CA ASP A 344 10.40 -27.62 -5.34
C ASP A 344 10.96 -27.30 -6.74
N GLU A 345 10.22 -26.56 -7.54
CA GLU A 345 10.67 -26.08 -8.85
C GLU A 345 11.88 -25.14 -8.73
N MET A 346 11.80 -24.13 -7.86
CA MET A 346 12.93 -23.24 -7.58
C MET A 346 14.15 -24.00 -7.07
N ARG A 347 13.96 -25.03 -6.24
CA ARG A 347 15.05 -25.90 -5.76
C ARG A 347 15.68 -26.69 -6.91
N ARG A 348 14.90 -27.17 -7.88
CA ARG A 348 15.40 -27.85 -9.10
C ARG A 348 16.22 -26.92 -9.96
N VAL A 349 15.68 -25.72 -10.25
CA VAL A 349 16.38 -24.69 -11.04
C VAL A 349 17.71 -24.29 -10.37
N TRP A 350 17.70 -24.07 -9.05
CA TRP A 350 18.90 -23.73 -8.30
C TRP A 350 19.97 -24.85 -8.37
N LYS A 351 19.56 -26.13 -8.22
CA LYS A 351 20.47 -27.28 -8.36
C LYS A 351 21.07 -27.36 -9.77
N MET A 352 20.24 -27.15 -10.79
CA MET A 352 20.68 -27.19 -12.19
C MET A 352 21.67 -26.07 -12.51
N ARG A 353 21.39 -24.81 -12.11
CA ARG A 353 22.31 -23.67 -12.28
C ARG A 353 23.62 -23.89 -11.50
N GLY A 354 23.55 -24.45 -10.30
CA GLY A 354 24.73 -24.80 -9.50
C GLY A 354 25.59 -25.91 -10.16
N ALA A 355 24.99 -26.89 -10.83
CA ALA A 355 25.70 -27.92 -11.60
C ALA A 355 26.37 -27.32 -12.84
N GLN A 356 25.66 -26.47 -13.59
CA GLN A 356 26.23 -25.76 -14.76
C GLN A 356 27.40 -24.85 -14.36
N GLY A 357 27.27 -24.10 -13.24
CA GLY A 357 28.36 -23.27 -12.73
C GLY A 357 29.61 -24.07 -12.35
N ARG A 358 29.43 -25.24 -11.73
CA ARG A 358 30.58 -26.14 -11.44
C ARG A 358 31.19 -26.69 -12.70
N ALA A 359 30.41 -27.16 -13.66
CA ALA A 359 30.91 -27.65 -14.96
C ALA A 359 31.68 -26.56 -15.73
N ALA A 360 31.18 -25.33 -15.73
CA ALA A 360 31.88 -24.19 -16.35
C ALA A 360 33.20 -23.86 -15.66
N MET A 361 33.27 -23.93 -14.33
CA MET A 361 34.50 -23.75 -13.57
C MET A 361 35.52 -24.87 -13.85
N GLU A 362 35.09 -26.12 -13.94
CA GLU A 362 35.94 -27.27 -14.28
C GLU A 362 36.49 -27.16 -15.71
N ALA A 363 35.64 -26.78 -16.67
CA ALA A 363 36.06 -26.54 -18.04
C ALA A 363 37.09 -25.39 -18.17
N LYS A 364 36.96 -24.36 -17.32
CA LYS A 364 37.91 -23.24 -17.28
C LYS A 364 39.25 -23.64 -16.64
N ARG A 365 39.22 -24.50 -15.62
CA ARG A 365 40.44 -25.08 -15.00
C ARG A 365 41.15 -26.06 -15.91
N GLY A 366 40.45 -26.89 -16.66
CA GLY A 366 41.02 -27.83 -17.63
C GLY A 366 41.57 -27.18 -18.90
N ARG A 367 41.36 -25.89 -19.14
CA ARG A 367 41.97 -25.11 -20.23
C ARG A 367 43.23 -24.35 -19.81
N LEU A 368 43.56 -24.35 -18.53
CA LEU A 368 44.71 -23.65 -17.94
C LEU A 368 45.80 -24.63 -17.46
N GLY A 369 45.65 -25.92 -17.67
CA GLY A 369 46.65 -27.00 -17.55
C GLY A 369 46.91 -27.61 -18.91
#